data_a9b417d90126d2fea3bd6678bfe487ad
#
_entry.id   a9b417d90126d2fea3bd6678bfe487ad
#
_cell.length_a   1.000
_cell.length_b   1.000
_cell.length_c   1.000
_cell.angle_alpha   90.00
_cell.angle_beta   90.00
_cell.angle_gamma   90.00
#
_symmetry.space_group_name_H-M   'P 1'
#
loop_
_entity.id
_entity.type
_entity.pdbx_description
1 polymer ?
#
loop_
_entity_poly.entity_id
_entity_poly.type
_entity_poly.pdbx_seq_one_letter_code
_entity_poly.pdbx_strand_id
1 'polypeptide(L)'
;RVVTFPKGNINICEPARNTAIRSASNEWVLVLDDDELVTPELHKYLHGRVMSPDCPEGIDIPFVNKYMGEFDRHVSEYHVRFLRRDKVDWPPVIHARPVVDGRVGRVSRKNACILHINDACIADRITKLNRYSDNEVPKRVHKNYGVVSMLMRPFWFFFKCYILKGNIRYGRRGVVRAYFESMYQMSIMAKVTECRLK
;
A
#
# COMPACT_ATOMS: atom_id res chain seq x y z
N ARG A 1 7.51 -22.85 -10.87
CA ARG A 1 6.39 -23.69 -10.39
C ARG A 1 5.16 -22.83 -10.19
N VAL A 2 4.00 -23.21 -10.76
CA VAL A 2 2.70 -22.57 -10.52
C VAL A 2 2.00 -23.32 -9.40
N VAL A 3 1.44 -22.56 -8.43
CA VAL A 3 0.63 -23.11 -7.33
C VAL A 3 -0.76 -22.50 -7.44
N THR A 4 -1.77 -23.33 -7.63
CA THR A 4 -3.16 -22.89 -7.73
C THR A 4 -3.78 -22.87 -6.33
N PHE A 5 -4.39 -21.74 -5.96
CA PHE A 5 -5.16 -21.65 -4.73
C PHE A 5 -6.53 -22.32 -4.92
N PRO A 6 -6.89 -23.33 -4.11
CA PRO A 6 -8.04 -24.20 -4.39
C PRO A 6 -9.41 -23.58 -4.10
N LYS A 7 -9.48 -22.43 -3.42
CA LYS A 7 -10.73 -21.73 -3.16
C LYS A 7 -11.00 -20.72 -4.28
N GLY A 8 -12.09 -20.91 -5.02
CA GLY A 8 -12.56 -20.03 -6.12
C GLY A 8 -12.54 -18.53 -5.78
N ASN A 9 -13.47 -17.74 -6.26
CA ASN A 9 -13.49 -16.28 -6.05
C ASN A 9 -13.21 -15.90 -4.58
N ILE A 10 -11.98 -15.47 -4.32
CA ILE A 10 -11.56 -14.90 -3.04
C ILE A 10 -11.59 -13.38 -3.15
N ASN A 11 -12.26 -12.72 -2.22
CA ASN A 11 -12.30 -11.25 -2.16
C ASN A 11 -11.03 -10.65 -1.54
N ILE A 12 -10.14 -11.50 -1.01
CA ILE A 12 -8.90 -11.12 -0.32
C ILE A 12 -7.76 -12.05 -0.74
N CYS A 13 -6.57 -11.51 -0.95
CA CYS A 13 -5.40 -12.28 -1.41
C CYS A 13 -4.57 -12.91 -0.28
N GLU A 14 -4.78 -12.52 0.96
CA GLU A 14 -3.98 -12.93 2.10
C GLU A 14 -3.93 -14.46 2.32
N PRO A 15 -5.03 -15.22 2.21
CA PRO A 15 -4.98 -16.69 2.30
C PRO A 15 -4.17 -17.34 1.18
N ALA A 16 -4.24 -16.77 -0.03
CA ALA A 16 -3.44 -17.25 -1.17
C ALA A 16 -1.94 -17.00 -0.95
N ARG A 17 -1.57 -15.89 -0.30
CA ARG A 17 -0.18 -15.58 0.06
C ARG A 17 0.40 -16.63 0.99
N ASN A 18 -0.33 -17.04 2.04
CA ASN A 18 0.12 -18.12 2.94
C ASN A 18 0.34 -19.43 2.19
N THR A 19 -0.57 -19.79 1.29
CA THR A 19 -0.42 -20.99 0.48
C THR A 19 0.81 -20.92 -0.40
N ALA A 20 1.06 -19.78 -1.04
CA ALA A 20 2.24 -19.57 -1.88
C ALA A 20 3.54 -19.65 -1.05
N ILE A 21 3.59 -18.99 0.10
CA ILE A 21 4.74 -19.00 1.01
C ILE A 21 5.06 -20.42 1.47
N ARG A 22 4.05 -21.16 1.94
CA ARG A 22 4.24 -22.55 2.41
C ARG A 22 4.66 -23.52 1.30
N SER A 23 4.29 -23.23 0.06
CA SER A 23 4.65 -24.02 -1.13
C SER A 23 6.05 -23.71 -1.66
N ALA A 24 6.73 -22.69 -1.16
CA ALA A 24 8.09 -22.36 -1.56
C ALA A 24 9.08 -23.44 -1.11
N SER A 25 10.09 -23.70 -1.93
CA SER A 25 11.11 -24.73 -1.65
C SER A 25 12.21 -24.22 -0.72
N ASN A 26 12.47 -22.92 -0.73
CA ASN A 26 13.56 -22.31 0.03
C ASN A 26 13.10 -21.85 1.42
N GLU A 27 14.06 -21.69 2.31
CA GLU A 27 13.84 -21.19 3.67
C GLU A 27 13.38 -19.71 3.69
N TRP A 28 13.92 -18.93 2.77
CA TRP A 28 13.61 -17.50 2.63
C TRP A 28 12.71 -17.24 1.43
N VAL A 29 11.71 -16.40 1.62
CA VAL A 29 10.71 -16.06 0.61
C VAL A 29 10.61 -14.55 0.48
N LEU A 30 10.69 -14.05 -0.76
CA LEU A 30 10.31 -12.68 -1.10
C LEU A 30 8.92 -12.69 -1.72
N VAL A 31 7.97 -12.04 -1.08
CA VAL A 31 6.59 -11.90 -1.57
C VAL A 31 6.50 -10.67 -2.45
N LEU A 32 6.14 -10.88 -3.72
CA LEU A 32 5.95 -9.80 -4.70
C LEU A 32 4.57 -9.93 -5.34
N ASP A 33 3.95 -8.79 -5.62
CA ASP A 33 2.78 -8.69 -6.47
C ASP A 33 3.25 -8.56 -7.95
N ASP A 34 2.39 -8.81 -8.92
CA ASP A 34 2.73 -8.87 -10.36
C ASP A 34 3.15 -7.52 -10.97
N ASP A 35 2.88 -6.43 -10.26
CA ASP A 35 3.25 -5.06 -10.60
C ASP A 35 4.40 -4.51 -9.74
N GLU A 36 5.20 -5.38 -9.11
CA GLU A 36 6.32 -5.02 -8.26
C GLU A 36 7.66 -5.51 -8.84
N LEU A 37 8.68 -4.64 -8.83
CA LEU A 37 10.03 -4.94 -9.30
C LEU A 37 11.06 -4.75 -8.18
N VAL A 38 12.01 -5.66 -8.11
CA VAL A 38 13.13 -5.60 -7.15
C VAL A 38 14.29 -4.82 -7.75
N THR A 39 14.81 -3.83 -7.04
CA THR A 39 16.03 -3.15 -7.47
C THR A 39 17.27 -4.05 -7.30
N PRO A 40 18.32 -3.91 -8.16
CA PRO A 40 19.56 -4.67 -8.01
C PRO A 40 20.20 -4.49 -6.63
N GLU A 41 20.09 -3.31 -6.05
CA GLU A 41 20.60 -2.99 -4.71
C GLU A 41 19.83 -3.74 -3.62
N LEU A 42 18.49 -3.90 -3.77
CA LEU A 42 17.70 -4.70 -2.85
C LEU A 42 18.08 -6.18 -2.94
N HIS A 43 18.21 -6.71 -4.14
CA HIS A 43 18.67 -8.11 -4.35
C HIS A 43 20.00 -8.35 -3.65
N LYS A 44 21.00 -7.49 -3.88
CA LYS A 44 22.31 -7.59 -3.24
C LYS A 44 22.24 -7.49 -1.72
N TYR A 45 21.39 -6.59 -1.21
CA TYR A 45 21.18 -6.43 0.24
C TYR A 45 20.58 -7.69 0.86
N LEU A 46 19.49 -8.23 0.29
CA LEU A 46 18.82 -9.42 0.80
C LEU A 46 19.73 -10.64 0.78
N HIS A 47 20.46 -10.85 -0.34
CA HIS A 47 21.43 -11.93 -0.44
C HIS A 47 22.51 -11.84 0.66
N GLY A 48 23.08 -10.66 0.88
CA GLY A 48 24.06 -10.46 1.95
C GLY A 48 23.49 -10.68 3.36
N ARG A 49 22.18 -10.38 3.56
CA ARG A 49 21.53 -10.60 4.87
C ARG A 49 21.32 -12.07 5.16
N VAL A 50 20.89 -12.86 4.18
CA VAL A 50 20.69 -14.32 4.34
C VAL A 50 22.01 -15.02 4.72
N MET A 51 23.13 -14.56 4.22
CA MET A 51 24.46 -15.10 4.54
C MET A 51 24.97 -14.68 5.95
N SER A 52 24.29 -13.78 6.60
CA SER A 52 24.67 -13.31 7.96
C SER A 52 23.97 -14.16 9.02
N PRO A 53 24.69 -14.63 10.05
CA PRO A 53 24.09 -15.40 11.15
C PRO A 53 23.10 -14.57 11.98
N ASP A 54 23.12 -13.26 11.87
CA ASP A 54 22.23 -12.33 12.56
C ASP A 54 21.13 -11.78 11.63
N CYS A 55 20.68 -12.57 10.65
CA CYS A 55 19.56 -12.21 9.78
C CYS A 55 18.24 -12.23 10.58
N PRO A 56 17.46 -11.13 10.63
CA PRO A 56 16.14 -11.15 11.27
C PRO A 56 15.15 -11.98 10.44
N GLU A 57 14.14 -12.58 11.09
CA GLU A 57 13.15 -13.49 10.49
C GLU A 57 12.22 -12.80 9.49
N GLY A 58 12.13 -11.47 9.55
CA GLY A 58 11.44 -10.63 8.58
C GLY A 58 12.22 -9.38 8.24
N ILE A 59 12.09 -8.88 7.00
CA ILE A 59 12.69 -7.62 6.57
C ILE A 59 11.63 -6.70 5.99
N ASP A 60 11.53 -5.53 6.59
CA ASP A 60 10.67 -4.42 6.21
C ASP A 60 11.36 -3.63 5.07
N ILE A 61 10.77 -3.70 3.88
CA ILE A 61 11.36 -3.20 2.64
C ILE A 61 10.68 -1.91 2.23
N PRO A 62 11.45 -0.87 1.83
CA PRO A 62 10.89 0.37 1.32
C PRO A 62 10.25 0.19 -0.06
N PHE A 63 9.12 0.86 -0.27
CA PHE A 63 8.40 0.93 -1.54
C PHE A 63 8.51 2.30 -2.18
N VAL A 64 8.68 2.31 -3.49
CA VAL A 64 8.66 3.51 -4.32
C VAL A 64 7.60 3.34 -5.40
N ASN A 65 6.55 4.15 -5.30
CA ASN A 65 5.41 4.05 -6.22
C ASN A 65 5.65 4.88 -7.49
N LYS A 66 5.17 4.39 -8.62
CA LYS A 66 5.06 5.14 -9.85
C LYS A 66 3.78 5.97 -9.87
N TYR A 67 3.88 7.22 -10.30
CA TYR A 67 2.75 8.12 -10.39
C TYR A 67 2.86 9.04 -11.60
N MET A 68 1.93 8.94 -12.54
CA MET A 68 1.89 9.73 -13.77
C MET A 68 3.22 9.71 -14.53
N GLY A 69 3.75 8.49 -14.78
CA GLY A 69 4.95 8.25 -15.58
C GLY A 69 6.28 8.28 -14.81
N GLU A 70 6.34 8.78 -13.59
CA GLU A 70 7.58 8.88 -12.81
C GLU A 70 7.49 8.16 -11.46
N PHE A 71 8.61 7.64 -11.00
CA PHE A 71 8.73 7.12 -9.65
C PHE A 71 8.84 8.24 -8.62
N ASP A 72 8.22 8.04 -7.46
CA ASP A 72 8.35 8.95 -6.33
C ASP A 72 9.84 9.06 -5.92
N ARG A 73 10.28 10.28 -5.61
CA ARG A 73 11.67 10.56 -5.17
C ARG A 73 11.94 10.09 -3.74
N HIS A 74 10.91 9.75 -3.01
CA HIS A 74 10.96 9.33 -1.63
C HIS A 74 10.21 8.02 -1.46
N VAL A 75 10.67 7.24 -0.49
CA VAL A 75 10.00 6.04 -0.04
C VAL A 75 8.58 6.40 0.44
N SER A 76 7.59 5.76 -0.15
CA SER A 76 6.18 6.01 0.17
C SER A 76 5.79 5.33 1.48
N GLU A 77 6.23 4.09 1.64
CA GLU A 77 5.86 3.20 2.72
C GLU A 77 6.86 2.06 2.87
N TYR A 78 6.70 1.28 3.94
CA TYR A 78 7.49 0.08 4.20
C TYR A 78 6.56 -1.10 4.40
N HIS A 79 6.93 -2.25 3.83
CA HIS A 79 6.21 -3.50 4.00
C HIS A 79 7.16 -4.65 4.28
N VAL A 80 6.79 -5.50 5.24
CA VAL A 80 7.52 -6.74 5.51
C VAL A 80 7.21 -7.71 4.37
N ARG A 81 8.18 -7.91 3.48
CA ARG A 81 8.03 -8.71 2.25
C ARG A 81 9.08 -9.80 2.09
N PHE A 82 10.21 -9.72 2.78
CA PHE A 82 11.21 -10.78 2.81
C PHE A 82 11.14 -11.48 4.16
N LEU A 83 10.90 -12.80 4.14
CA LEU A 83 10.39 -13.53 5.29
C LEU A 83 11.01 -14.91 5.35
N ARG A 84 11.27 -15.36 6.56
CA ARG A 84 11.58 -16.77 6.82
C ARG A 84 10.28 -17.57 6.77
N ARG A 85 10.22 -18.57 5.88
CA ARG A 85 9.00 -19.30 5.51
C ARG A 85 8.29 -19.95 6.70
N ASP A 86 9.06 -20.53 7.64
CA ASP A 86 8.58 -21.22 8.84
C ASP A 86 8.20 -20.29 10.01
N LYS A 87 8.51 -18.97 9.88
CA LYS A 87 8.33 -17.95 10.90
C LYS A 87 7.28 -16.90 10.56
N VAL A 88 6.47 -17.13 9.53
CA VAL A 88 5.46 -16.15 9.11
C VAL A 88 4.08 -16.76 9.01
N ASP A 89 3.10 -15.97 9.44
CA ASP A 89 1.69 -16.18 9.13
C ASP A 89 1.06 -14.87 8.65
N TRP A 90 0.24 -14.98 7.60
CA TRP A 90 -0.46 -13.83 7.06
C TRP A 90 -1.95 -13.93 7.45
N PRO A 91 -2.43 -13.08 8.37
CA PRO A 91 -3.81 -13.13 8.81
C PRO A 91 -4.79 -12.97 7.64
N PRO A 92 -5.90 -13.71 7.58
CA PRO A 92 -6.88 -13.66 6.50
C PRO A 92 -7.81 -12.44 6.63
N VAL A 93 -7.20 -11.26 6.79
CA VAL A 93 -7.88 -9.97 6.95
C VAL A 93 -7.35 -9.01 5.89
N ILE A 94 -8.25 -8.28 5.25
CA ILE A 94 -7.90 -7.28 4.20
C ILE A 94 -6.87 -6.28 4.73
N HIS A 95 -5.78 -6.11 3.99
CA HIS A 95 -4.64 -5.23 4.35
C HIS A 95 -3.90 -5.66 5.63
N ALA A 96 -4.05 -6.90 6.06
CA ALA A 96 -3.25 -7.40 7.18
C ALA A 96 -1.75 -7.38 6.82
N ARG A 97 -0.96 -7.05 7.82
CA ARG A 97 0.49 -7.25 7.74
C ARG A 97 0.83 -8.69 8.15
N PRO A 98 1.89 -9.28 7.58
CA PRO A 98 2.34 -10.59 8.03
C PRO A 98 2.77 -10.51 9.51
N VAL A 99 2.40 -11.51 10.26
CA VAL A 99 2.89 -11.73 11.63
C VAL A 99 4.15 -12.56 11.54
N VAL A 100 5.24 -12.05 12.08
CA VAL A 100 6.55 -12.72 12.07
C VAL A 100 6.88 -13.17 13.48
N ASP A 101 7.13 -14.48 13.63
CA ASP A 101 7.64 -15.06 14.87
C ASP A 101 9.16 -14.84 14.93
N GLY A 102 9.57 -13.68 15.47
CA GLY A 102 10.94 -13.28 15.58
C GLY A 102 11.18 -11.78 15.37
N ARG A 103 12.42 -11.43 15.03
CA ARG A 103 12.82 -10.04 14.81
C ARG A 103 12.46 -9.59 13.39
N VAL A 104 12.06 -8.32 13.27
CA VAL A 104 11.86 -7.66 11.97
C VAL A 104 12.91 -6.57 11.83
N GLY A 105 13.78 -6.73 10.85
CA GLY A 105 14.75 -5.71 10.46
C GLY A 105 14.17 -4.77 9.40
N ARG A 106 14.81 -3.62 9.19
CA ARG A 106 14.41 -2.66 8.16
C ARG A 106 15.56 -2.34 7.22
N VAL A 107 15.26 -2.27 5.92
CA VAL A 107 16.21 -1.79 4.92
C VAL A 107 16.42 -0.29 5.10
N SER A 108 17.64 0.12 5.42
CA SER A 108 18.00 1.54 5.62
C SER A 108 18.45 2.25 4.34
N ARG A 109 18.84 1.48 3.30
CA ARG A 109 19.36 2.02 2.04
C ARG A 109 18.20 2.45 1.13
N LYS A 110 18.14 3.74 0.79
CA LYS A 110 17.05 4.33 0.00
C LYS A 110 16.89 3.77 -1.42
N ASN A 111 17.97 3.27 -2.02
CA ASN A 111 17.98 2.68 -3.35
C ASN A 111 17.70 1.16 -3.34
N ALA A 112 17.73 0.51 -2.19
CA ALA A 112 17.39 -0.89 -2.02
C ALA A 112 15.88 -0.98 -1.71
N CYS A 113 15.04 -0.98 -2.73
CA CYS A 113 13.59 -0.88 -2.60
C CYS A 113 12.85 -1.79 -3.59
N ILE A 114 11.55 -1.94 -3.37
CA ILE A 114 10.62 -2.47 -4.35
C ILE A 114 10.02 -1.29 -5.12
N LEU A 115 10.07 -1.38 -6.44
CA LEU A 115 9.43 -0.43 -7.35
C LEU A 115 8.04 -0.94 -7.70
N HIS A 116 7.00 -0.20 -7.34
CA HIS A 116 5.62 -0.50 -7.69
C HIS A 116 5.27 0.24 -8.98
N ILE A 117 5.21 -0.51 -10.07
CA ILE A 117 5.11 0.04 -11.45
C ILE A 117 3.68 0.34 -11.88
N ASN A 118 2.68 -0.03 -11.09
CA ASN A 118 1.29 0.23 -11.41
C ASN A 118 1.01 1.73 -11.41
N ASP A 119 1.00 2.29 -12.62
CA ASP A 119 0.67 3.69 -12.87
C ASP A 119 -0.74 3.79 -13.45
N ALA A 120 -1.74 3.58 -12.59
CA ALA A 120 -3.13 3.66 -12.96
C ALA A 120 -3.43 5.01 -13.65
N CYS A 121 -4.15 4.98 -14.77
CA CYS A 121 -4.59 6.20 -15.46
C CYS A 121 -5.60 6.99 -14.59
N ILE A 122 -5.87 8.22 -14.96
CA ILE A 122 -6.78 9.10 -14.20
C ILE A 122 -8.18 8.49 -14.10
N ALA A 123 -8.68 7.86 -15.16
CA ALA A 123 -10.00 7.20 -15.16
C ALA A 123 -10.07 6.06 -14.12
N ASP A 124 -9.03 5.21 -14.09
CA ASP A 124 -8.94 4.13 -13.09
C ASP A 124 -8.84 4.67 -11.67
N ARG A 125 -8.12 5.78 -11.48
CA ARG A 125 -8.02 6.45 -10.16
C ARG A 125 -9.36 6.98 -9.69
N ILE A 126 -10.15 7.56 -10.59
CA ILE A 126 -11.52 8.02 -10.29
C ILE A 126 -12.41 6.84 -9.90
N THR A 127 -12.36 5.75 -10.66
CA THR A 127 -13.11 4.52 -10.37
C THR A 127 -12.72 3.93 -9.00
N LYS A 128 -11.42 3.85 -8.72
CA LYS A 128 -10.91 3.39 -7.42
C LYS A 128 -11.34 4.32 -6.28
N LEU A 129 -11.25 5.64 -6.48
CA LEU A 129 -11.68 6.65 -5.50
C LEU A 129 -13.16 6.48 -5.16
N ASN A 130 -14.01 6.30 -6.17
CA ASN A 130 -15.44 6.07 -5.97
C ASN A 130 -15.68 4.82 -5.12
N ARG A 131 -15.10 3.67 -5.52
CA ARG A 131 -15.24 2.40 -4.78
C ARG A 131 -14.70 2.48 -3.34
N TYR A 132 -13.54 3.10 -3.14
CA TYR A 132 -12.95 3.22 -1.79
C TYR A 132 -13.76 4.18 -0.89
N SER A 133 -14.33 5.24 -1.46
CA SER A 133 -15.21 6.11 -0.70
C SER A 133 -16.51 5.40 -0.27
N ASP A 134 -17.04 4.46 -1.09
CA ASP A 134 -18.19 3.61 -0.69
C ASP A 134 -17.88 2.76 0.55
N ASN A 135 -16.68 2.14 0.58
CA ASN A 135 -16.24 1.33 1.71
C ASN A 135 -16.05 2.12 3.02
N GLU A 136 -15.92 3.44 2.94
CA GLU A 136 -15.79 4.31 4.11
C GLU A 136 -17.13 4.78 4.69
N VAL A 137 -18.21 4.75 3.89
CA VAL A 137 -19.54 5.22 4.34
C VAL A 137 -20.03 4.48 5.57
N PRO A 138 -20.04 3.13 5.64
CA PRO A 138 -20.53 2.41 6.82
C PRO A 138 -19.76 2.77 8.11
N LYS A 139 -18.47 3.05 7.98
CA LYS A 139 -17.61 3.40 9.12
C LYS A 139 -17.85 4.83 9.63
N ARG A 140 -18.46 5.67 8.81
CA ARG A 140 -18.59 7.12 9.07
C ARG A 140 -20.04 7.63 9.04
N VAL A 141 -21.03 6.77 8.86
CA VAL A 141 -22.45 7.14 8.81
C VAL A 141 -22.93 7.85 10.09
N HIS A 142 -22.30 7.56 11.23
CA HIS A 142 -22.58 8.25 12.50
C HIS A 142 -22.09 9.71 12.53
N LYS A 143 -21.23 10.14 11.60
CA LYS A 143 -20.68 11.50 11.56
C LYS A 143 -21.65 12.45 10.89
N ASN A 144 -21.91 13.60 11.55
CA ASN A 144 -22.65 14.69 10.95
C ASN A 144 -21.68 15.73 10.39
N TYR A 145 -21.63 15.84 9.08
CA TYR A 145 -20.81 16.85 8.41
C TYR A 145 -21.62 18.13 8.20
N GLY A 146 -21.41 19.14 9.05
CA GLY A 146 -22.01 20.46 8.86
C GLY A 146 -21.42 21.19 7.63
N VAL A 147 -22.15 22.20 7.14
CA VAL A 147 -21.81 22.98 5.94
C VAL A 147 -20.36 23.49 5.99
N VAL A 148 -19.95 24.09 7.09
CA VAL A 148 -18.58 24.61 7.28
C VAL A 148 -17.53 23.49 7.11
N SER A 149 -17.81 22.32 7.71
CA SER A 149 -16.91 21.16 7.58
C SER A 149 -16.81 20.68 6.13
N MET A 150 -17.92 20.64 5.40
CA MET A 150 -17.95 20.24 3.99
C MET A 150 -17.19 21.21 3.09
N LEU A 151 -17.23 22.48 3.38
CA LEU A 151 -16.49 23.52 2.64
C LEU A 151 -15.00 23.50 2.98
N MET A 152 -14.64 23.47 4.25
CA MET A 152 -13.25 23.68 4.68
C MET A 152 -12.37 22.43 4.59
N ARG A 153 -12.94 21.24 4.82
CA ARG A 153 -12.15 19.99 4.81
C ARG A 153 -11.44 19.70 3.49
N PRO A 154 -12.05 19.87 2.31
CA PRO A 154 -11.36 19.63 1.04
C PRO A 154 -10.12 20.52 0.89
N PHE A 155 -10.21 21.80 1.25
CA PHE A 155 -9.06 22.72 1.22
C PHE A 155 -7.97 22.29 2.20
N TRP A 156 -8.36 21.88 3.42
CA TRP A 156 -7.40 21.36 4.40
C TRP A 156 -6.68 20.11 3.90
N PHE A 157 -7.40 19.15 3.32
CA PHE A 157 -6.77 17.93 2.81
C PHE A 157 -5.92 18.19 1.57
N PHE A 158 -6.32 19.12 0.69
CA PHE A 158 -5.48 19.59 -0.39
C PHE A 158 -4.17 20.19 0.15
N PHE A 159 -4.27 21.16 1.05
CA PHE A 159 -3.12 21.82 1.67
C PHE A 159 -2.21 20.82 2.37
N LYS A 160 -2.79 19.96 3.21
CA LYS A 160 -2.06 18.91 3.92
C LYS A 160 -1.31 18.00 2.94
N CYS A 161 -1.95 17.56 1.86
CA CYS A 161 -1.33 16.70 0.88
C CYS A 161 -0.25 17.45 0.08
N TYR A 162 -0.55 18.63 -0.42
CA TYR A 162 0.34 19.39 -1.30
C TYR A 162 1.57 19.94 -0.56
N ILE A 163 1.35 20.56 0.61
CA ILE A 163 2.41 21.23 1.37
C ILE A 163 3.01 20.28 2.41
N LEU A 164 2.21 19.81 3.38
CA LEU A 164 2.75 19.10 4.55
C LEU A 164 3.32 17.72 4.20
N LYS A 165 2.72 17.01 3.21
CA LYS A 165 3.29 15.75 2.68
C LYS A 165 4.38 16.00 1.62
N GLY A 166 4.72 17.25 1.31
CA GLY A 166 5.80 17.62 0.40
C GLY A 166 5.52 17.37 -1.08
N ASN A 167 4.27 17.17 -1.49
CA ASN A 167 3.94 16.95 -2.90
C ASN A 167 4.17 18.17 -3.80
N ILE A 168 4.35 19.36 -3.25
CA ILE A 168 4.78 20.56 -3.97
C ILE A 168 6.05 20.33 -4.81
N ARG A 169 6.94 19.42 -4.38
CA ARG A 169 8.18 19.06 -5.08
C ARG A 169 7.97 18.32 -6.40
N TYR A 170 6.75 17.81 -6.63
CA TYR A 170 6.38 17.08 -7.85
C TYR A 170 5.65 17.95 -8.87
N GLY A 171 5.63 19.29 -8.68
CA GLY A 171 5.01 20.23 -9.62
C GLY A 171 3.57 19.87 -9.94
N ARG A 172 3.21 19.81 -11.23
CA ARG A 172 1.84 19.50 -11.69
C ARG A 172 1.31 18.16 -11.16
N ARG A 173 2.17 17.12 -11.06
CA ARG A 173 1.78 15.82 -10.51
C ARG A 173 1.39 15.90 -9.04
N GLY A 174 2.12 16.71 -8.27
CA GLY A 174 1.80 16.95 -6.87
C GLY A 174 0.47 17.66 -6.67
N VAL A 175 0.14 18.62 -7.54
CA VAL A 175 -1.18 19.28 -7.55
C VAL A 175 -2.28 18.27 -7.83
N VAL A 176 -2.14 17.45 -8.88
CA VAL A 176 -3.13 16.39 -9.21
C VAL A 176 -3.31 15.42 -8.05
N ARG A 177 -2.22 14.99 -7.41
CA ARG A 177 -2.28 14.10 -6.23
C ARG A 177 -3.05 14.74 -5.07
N ALA A 178 -2.83 16.02 -4.82
CA ALA A 178 -3.52 16.75 -3.78
C ALA A 178 -5.01 16.94 -4.09
N TYR A 179 -5.38 17.17 -5.35
CA TYR A 179 -6.77 17.19 -5.79
C TYR A 179 -7.46 15.84 -5.55
N PHE A 180 -6.84 14.72 -5.89
CA PHE A 180 -7.40 13.39 -5.65
C PHE A 180 -7.65 13.12 -4.16
N GLU A 181 -6.73 13.53 -3.29
CA GLU A 181 -6.92 13.40 -1.83
C GLU A 181 -8.12 14.26 -1.35
N SER A 182 -8.22 15.48 -1.86
CA SER A 182 -9.34 16.37 -1.57
C SER A 182 -10.67 15.80 -2.07
N MET A 183 -10.73 15.34 -3.33
CA MET A 183 -11.90 14.70 -3.94
C MET A 183 -12.35 13.46 -3.17
N TYR A 184 -11.41 12.65 -2.69
CA TYR A 184 -11.71 11.48 -1.88
C TYR A 184 -12.46 11.86 -0.60
N GLN A 185 -12.00 12.88 0.11
CA GLN A 185 -12.67 13.36 1.32
C GLN A 185 -14.04 13.97 1.02
N MET A 186 -14.16 14.73 -0.08
CA MET A 186 -15.46 15.27 -0.53
C MET A 186 -16.44 14.13 -0.84
N SER A 187 -16.01 13.11 -1.57
CA SER A 187 -16.85 11.98 -1.94
C SER A 187 -17.37 11.24 -0.71
N ILE A 188 -16.52 11.02 0.30
CA ILE A 188 -16.95 10.39 1.56
C ILE A 188 -18.01 11.25 2.26
N MET A 189 -17.76 12.54 2.40
CA MET A 189 -18.71 13.44 3.09
C MET A 189 -20.03 13.51 2.35
N ALA A 190 -20.02 13.62 1.02
CA ALA A 190 -21.23 13.66 0.20
C ALA A 190 -22.05 12.36 0.35
N LYS A 191 -21.41 11.19 0.22
CA LYS A 191 -22.07 9.89 0.36
C LYS A 191 -22.61 9.63 1.76
N VAL A 192 -21.88 10.00 2.80
CA VAL A 192 -22.37 9.91 4.19
C VAL A 192 -23.58 10.83 4.39
N THR A 193 -23.55 12.04 3.85
CA THR A 193 -24.68 12.98 3.94
C THR A 193 -25.89 12.44 3.17
N GLU A 194 -25.71 11.94 1.96
CA GLU A 194 -26.77 11.30 1.17
C GLU A 194 -27.44 10.14 1.94
N CYS A 195 -26.61 9.27 2.54
CA CYS A 195 -27.10 8.12 3.32
C CYS A 195 -27.91 8.55 4.57
N ARG A 196 -27.67 9.74 5.10
CA ARG A 196 -28.38 10.27 6.27
C ARG A 196 -29.65 11.05 5.92
N LEU A 197 -29.74 11.56 4.70
CA LEU A 197 -30.91 12.32 4.24
C LEU A 197 -31.99 11.41 3.63
N LYS A 198 -31.65 10.18 3.26
CA LYS A 198 -32.57 9.11 2.84
C LYS A 198 -33.04 8.29 4.02
#